data_a34cac37c56dad958cc7872f398b7c2a
#
_entry.id   a34cac37c56dad958cc7872f398b7c2a
#
_cell.length_a   1.000
_cell.length_b   1.000
_cell.length_c   1.000
_cell.angle_alpha   90.00
_cell.angle_beta   90.00
_cell.angle_gamma   90.00
#
_symmetry.space_group_name_H-M   'P 1'
#
loop_
_entity.id
_entity.type
_entity.pdbx_description
1 polymer ?
#
loop_
_entity_poly.entity_id
_entity_poly.type
_entity_poly.pdbx_seq_one_letter_code
_entity_poly.pdbx_strand_id
1 'polypeptide(L)'
;MFRGATALILSVAIVACQPSVPQADVAPLFEQSAAPEYMNPNPRAPYSEGVRYGGLLFLAGKTGGDGAPGVQPETRRALESIADALQRFGSSIDRVVKCTVFLVDMAEWGAMNQVYEEFFPENKPARTAVGISLGGDDRVEIECIAAA
;
A
#
# COMPACT_ATOMS: atom_id res chain seq x y z
N MET A 1 -57.46 -7.02 -67.79
CA MET A 1 -57.49 -5.76 -67.05
C MET A 1 -57.26 -6.07 -65.59
N PHE A 2 -56.04 -5.96 -65.07
CA PHE A 2 -55.74 -6.04 -63.63
C PHE A 2 -54.94 -4.81 -63.27
N ARG A 3 -55.51 -3.96 -62.41
CA ARG A 3 -54.89 -2.78 -61.87
C ARG A 3 -54.02 -3.21 -60.69
N GLY A 4 -52.73 -3.00 -60.78
CA GLY A 4 -51.79 -3.16 -59.64
C GLY A 4 -51.95 -2.02 -58.66
N ALA A 5 -52.18 -2.36 -57.41
CA ALA A 5 -52.12 -1.43 -56.26
C ALA A 5 -50.68 -1.36 -55.72
N THR A 6 -50.08 -0.20 -55.87
CA THR A 6 -48.76 0.07 -55.30
C THR A 6 -48.91 0.47 -53.84
N ALA A 7 -48.48 -0.36 -52.94
CA ALA A 7 -48.47 -0.06 -51.49
C ALA A 7 -47.27 0.81 -51.20
N LEU A 8 -47.53 2.01 -50.69
CA LEU A 8 -46.54 2.96 -50.21
C LEU A 8 -46.19 2.58 -48.79
N ILE A 9 -44.99 2.01 -48.58
CA ILE A 9 -44.46 1.71 -47.23
C ILE A 9 -43.83 3.01 -46.66
N LEU A 10 -44.48 3.60 -45.68
CA LEU A 10 -43.98 4.75 -44.93
C LEU A 10 -43.02 4.25 -43.88
N SER A 11 -41.71 4.40 -44.10
CA SER A 11 -40.68 4.09 -43.09
C SER A 11 -40.62 5.21 -42.05
N VAL A 12 -41.11 4.95 -40.86
CA VAL A 12 -40.95 5.83 -39.71
C VAL A 12 -39.58 5.58 -39.10
N ALA A 13 -38.66 6.52 -39.29
CA ALA A 13 -37.37 6.51 -38.62
C ALA A 13 -37.57 6.96 -37.16
N ILE A 14 -37.47 6.00 -36.23
CA ILE A 14 -37.42 6.29 -34.81
C ILE A 14 -36.01 6.77 -34.52
N VAL A 15 -35.82 8.08 -34.37
CA VAL A 15 -34.60 8.66 -33.84
C VAL A 15 -34.62 8.37 -32.33
N ALA A 16 -33.92 7.31 -31.92
CA ALA A 16 -33.65 7.05 -30.51
C ALA A 16 -32.67 8.12 -29.98
N CYS A 17 -33.21 9.11 -29.27
CA CYS A 17 -32.40 10.04 -28.49
C CYS A 17 -31.82 9.26 -27.31
N GLN A 18 -30.61 8.69 -27.47
CA GLN A 18 -29.86 8.14 -26.36
C GLN A 18 -29.27 9.32 -25.59
N PRO A 19 -29.52 9.43 -24.26
CA PRO A 19 -28.82 10.40 -23.47
C PRO A 19 -27.33 10.03 -23.51
N SER A 20 -26.50 10.90 -24.07
CA SER A 20 -25.05 10.80 -23.94
C SER A 20 -24.72 11.01 -22.50
N VAL A 21 -24.50 9.92 -21.74
CA VAL A 21 -23.83 9.98 -20.44
C VAL A 21 -22.46 10.59 -20.73
N PRO A 22 -22.08 11.72 -20.07
CA PRO A 22 -20.73 12.22 -20.20
C PRO A 22 -19.79 11.08 -19.81
N GLN A 23 -19.00 10.61 -20.76
CA GLN A 23 -17.92 9.70 -20.46
C GLN A 23 -16.95 10.53 -19.64
N ALA A 24 -17.08 10.47 -18.29
CA ALA A 24 -16.04 11.01 -17.43
C ALA A 24 -14.73 10.40 -17.93
N ASP A 25 -13.77 11.25 -18.26
CA ASP A 25 -12.40 10.83 -18.47
C ASP A 25 -11.95 10.13 -17.18
N VAL A 26 -12.25 8.84 -17.08
CA VAL A 26 -11.61 7.97 -16.13
C VAL A 26 -10.20 7.86 -16.67
N ALA A 27 -9.33 8.78 -16.25
CA ALA A 27 -7.90 8.57 -16.39
C ALA A 27 -7.65 7.12 -15.98
N PRO A 28 -6.92 6.33 -16.79
CA PRO A 28 -6.72 4.93 -16.48
C PRO A 28 -6.20 4.85 -15.06
N LEU A 29 -6.97 4.20 -14.16
CA LEU A 29 -6.64 4.03 -12.74
C LEU A 29 -5.27 3.36 -12.55
N PHE A 30 -4.70 2.88 -13.64
CA PHE A 30 -3.35 2.36 -13.78
C PHE A 30 -2.77 2.95 -15.07
N GLU A 31 -2.26 4.18 -15.00
CA GLU A 31 -1.27 4.62 -15.97
C GLU A 31 -0.18 3.56 -15.98
N GLN A 32 0.21 3.07 -17.17
CA GLN A 32 1.11 1.94 -17.33
C GLN A 32 2.26 2.04 -16.32
N SER A 33 2.20 1.19 -15.30
CA SER A 33 3.12 1.29 -14.18
C SER A 33 4.52 1.06 -14.73
N ALA A 34 5.39 2.04 -14.51
CA ALA A 34 6.82 1.87 -14.71
C ALA A 34 7.25 0.52 -14.07
N ALA A 35 8.28 -0.12 -14.63
CA ALA A 35 8.80 -1.34 -14.03
C ALA A 35 9.12 -1.11 -12.53
N PRO A 36 9.00 -2.15 -11.67
CA PRO A 36 9.37 -2.01 -10.27
C PRO A 36 10.80 -1.49 -10.11
N GLU A 37 10.98 -0.49 -9.25
CA GLU A 37 12.28 0.04 -8.87
C GLU A 37 12.71 -0.59 -7.54
N TYR A 38 13.81 -1.34 -7.57
CA TYR A 38 14.35 -2.03 -6.40
C TYR A 38 15.33 -1.12 -5.66
N MET A 39 14.99 -0.77 -4.42
CA MET A 39 15.73 0.17 -3.60
C MET A 39 16.77 -0.56 -2.75
N ASN A 40 18.01 -0.06 -2.79
CA ASN A 40 19.13 -0.59 -2.00
C ASN A 40 19.24 -2.14 -2.01
N PRO A 41 19.37 -2.78 -3.19
CA PRO A 41 19.54 -4.22 -3.26
C PRO A 41 20.85 -4.61 -2.57
N ASN A 42 20.76 -5.42 -1.52
CA ASN A 42 21.93 -5.94 -0.82
C ASN A 42 22.30 -7.32 -1.40
N PRO A 43 23.46 -7.50 -2.04
CA PRO A 43 23.84 -8.79 -2.60
C PRO A 43 24.04 -9.91 -1.56
N ARG A 44 24.09 -9.56 -0.26
CA ARG A 44 24.19 -10.52 0.85
C ARG A 44 22.81 -10.89 1.43
N ALA A 45 21.75 -10.17 1.07
CA ALA A 45 20.38 -10.45 1.49
C ALA A 45 19.56 -10.97 0.29
N PRO A 46 18.65 -11.91 0.49
CA PRO A 46 17.79 -12.42 -0.58
C PRO A 46 16.61 -11.48 -0.91
N TYR A 47 16.66 -10.21 -0.50
CA TYR A 47 15.61 -9.22 -0.69
C TYR A 47 16.19 -7.81 -0.87
N SER A 48 15.38 -6.89 -1.41
CA SER A 48 15.65 -5.46 -1.46
C SER A 48 15.10 -4.77 -0.21
N GLU A 49 15.72 -3.69 0.23
CA GLU A 49 15.24 -2.93 1.39
C GLU A 49 13.87 -2.30 1.15
N GLY A 50 13.55 -1.99 -0.11
CA GLY A 50 12.24 -1.54 -0.54
C GLY A 50 12.04 -1.74 -2.04
N VAL A 51 10.78 -1.63 -2.47
CA VAL A 51 10.39 -1.67 -3.88
C VAL A 51 9.41 -0.53 -4.12
N ARG A 52 9.69 0.33 -5.10
CA ARG A 52 8.74 1.34 -5.58
C ARG A 52 7.97 0.81 -6.78
N TYR A 53 6.65 0.89 -6.73
CA TYR A 53 5.77 0.45 -7.80
C TYR A 53 4.38 1.09 -7.70
N GLY A 54 3.86 1.59 -8.81
CA GLY A 54 2.49 2.14 -8.88
C GLY A 54 2.22 3.30 -7.93
N GLY A 55 3.23 4.16 -7.67
CA GLY A 55 3.10 5.29 -6.73
C GLY A 55 3.16 4.89 -5.25
N LEU A 56 3.48 3.62 -4.96
CA LEU A 56 3.69 3.11 -3.62
C LEU A 56 5.14 2.66 -3.41
N LEU A 57 5.57 2.75 -2.17
CA LEU A 57 6.85 2.25 -1.68
C LEU A 57 6.58 1.15 -0.65
N PHE A 58 6.99 -0.06 -0.99
CA PHE A 58 6.92 -1.25 -0.14
C PHE A 58 8.25 -1.42 0.57
N LEU A 59 8.26 -1.41 1.90
CA LEU A 59 9.48 -1.63 2.69
C LEU A 59 9.55 -3.08 3.17
N ALA A 60 10.75 -3.64 3.17
CA ALA A 60 11.04 -4.89 3.87
C ALA A 60 10.85 -4.70 5.38
N GLY A 61 10.55 -5.79 6.08
CA GLY A 61 10.42 -5.80 7.53
C GLY A 61 11.67 -5.25 8.23
N LYS A 62 11.44 -4.51 9.32
CA LYS A 62 12.46 -3.97 10.21
C LYS A 62 12.24 -4.50 11.60
N THR A 63 13.27 -5.12 12.16
CA THR A 63 13.30 -5.53 13.56
C THR A 63 13.92 -4.45 14.43
N GLY A 64 13.88 -4.66 15.74
CA GLY A 64 14.56 -3.77 16.69
C GLY A 64 16.08 -3.85 16.65
N GLY A 65 16.64 -4.92 16.07
CA GLY A 65 18.07 -5.14 15.95
C GLY A 65 18.80 -5.10 17.30
N ASP A 66 20.12 -4.94 17.22
CA ASP A 66 20.98 -4.85 18.40
C ASP A 66 20.70 -3.58 19.22
N GLY A 67 20.52 -3.72 20.52
CA GLY A 67 20.27 -2.62 21.44
C GLY A 67 19.61 -3.07 22.73
N ALA A 68 18.99 -2.13 23.47
CA ALA A 68 18.25 -2.49 24.69
C ALA A 68 17.10 -3.44 24.35
N PRO A 69 17.00 -4.59 25.03
CA PRO A 69 15.96 -5.58 24.78
C PRO A 69 14.59 -5.09 25.28
N GLY A 70 13.53 -5.66 24.72
CA GLY A 70 12.16 -5.41 25.12
C GLY A 70 11.32 -4.77 24.01
N VAL A 71 10.03 -5.05 24.02
CA VAL A 71 9.12 -4.67 22.93
C VAL A 71 9.09 -3.16 22.65
N GLN A 72 9.13 -2.31 23.68
CA GLN A 72 9.07 -0.86 23.50
C GLN A 72 10.34 -0.31 22.81
N PRO A 73 11.57 -0.54 23.32
CA PRO A 73 12.78 -0.06 22.66
C PRO A 73 12.97 -0.68 21.27
N GLU A 74 12.59 -1.94 21.06
CA GLU A 74 12.68 -2.59 19.76
C GLU A 74 11.65 -2.01 18.77
N THR A 75 10.40 -1.77 19.20
CA THR A 75 9.38 -1.09 18.37
C THR A 75 9.86 0.28 17.92
N ARG A 76 10.47 1.05 18.82
CA ARG A 76 11.04 2.36 18.51
C ARG A 76 12.11 2.28 17.44
N ARG A 77 13.09 1.40 17.60
CA ARG A 77 14.16 1.23 16.61
C ARG A 77 13.67 0.73 15.27
N ALA A 78 12.69 -0.18 15.26
CA ALA A 78 12.07 -0.65 14.03
C ALA A 78 11.39 0.51 13.27
N LEU A 79 10.62 1.34 13.96
CA LEU A 79 9.93 2.50 13.36
C LEU A 79 10.90 3.61 12.96
N GLU A 80 11.95 3.86 13.72
CA GLU A 80 13.04 4.77 13.33
C GLU A 80 13.74 4.29 12.06
N SER A 81 14.01 2.98 11.94
CA SER A 81 14.59 2.37 10.74
C SER A 81 13.66 2.48 9.53
N ILE A 82 12.34 2.36 9.73
CA ILE A 82 11.34 2.59 8.70
C ILE A 82 11.35 4.06 8.26
N ALA A 83 11.32 5.00 9.21
CA ALA A 83 11.34 6.44 8.92
C ALA A 83 12.60 6.84 8.14
N ASP A 84 13.77 6.32 8.52
CA ASP A 84 15.03 6.54 7.82
C ASP A 84 15.00 5.96 6.39
N ALA A 85 14.52 4.74 6.21
CA ALA A 85 14.39 4.13 4.89
C ALA A 85 13.42 4.94 3.99
N LEU A 86 12.29 5.37 4.52
CA LEU A 86 11.33 6.23 3.79
C LEU A 86 11.99 7.53 3.33
N GLN A 87 12.72 8.20 4.21
CA GLN A 87 13.44 9.43 3.88
C GLN A 87 14.48 9.21 2.77
N ARG A 88 15.30 8.17 2.88
CA ARG A 88 16.31 7.82 1.86
C ARG A 88 15.68 7.50 0.50
N PHE A 89 14.45 7.00 0.50
CA PHE A 89 13.71 6.63 -0.71
C PHE A 89 12.71 7.70 -1.18
N GLY A 90 12.79 8.92 -0.62
CA GLY A 90 12.01 10.09 -1.08
C GLY A 90 10.56 10.12 -0.60
N SER A 91 10.25 9.45 0.51
CA SER A 91 8.95 9.46 1.19
C SER A 91 9.12 9.89 2.66
N SER A 92 8.12 9.70 3.51
CA SER A 92 8.14 10.08 4.91
C SER A 92 7.15 9.25 5.74
N ILE A 93 7.32 9.29 7.06
CA ILE A 93 6.49 8.50 7.99
C ILE A 93 5.01 8.89 7.96
N ASP A 94 4.70 10.16 7.72
CA ASP A 94 3.34 10.70 7.58
C ASP A 94 2.64 10.27 6.28
N ARG A 95 3.40 9.71 5.32
CA ARG A 95 2.87 9.14 4.07
C ARG A 95 2.65 7.64 4.13
N VAL A 96 2.86 7.02 5.28
CA VAL A 96 2.58 5.59 5.46
C VAL A 96 1.08 5.33 5.40
N VAL A 97 0.67 4.37 4.59
CA VAL A 97 -0.74 3.99 4.38
C VAL A 97 -1.10 2.66 5.05
N LYS A 98 -0.14 1.77 5.22
CA LYS A 98 -0.34 0.45 5.82
C LYS A 98 0.91 -0.01 6.55
N CYS A 99 0.75 -0.64 7.72
CA CYS A 99 1.80 -1.44 8.35
C CYS A 99 1.26 -2.81 8.78
N THR A 100 2.16 -3.80 8.81
CA THR A 100 1.96 -5.07 9.50
C THR A 100 2.96 -5.15 10.64
N VAL A 101 2.49 -5.52 11.82
CA VAL A 101 3.31 -5.71 13.02
C VAL A 101 3.29 -7.17 13.39
N PHE A 102 4.46 -7.76 13.48
CA PHE A 102 4.69 -9.12 13.89
C PHE A 102 5.26 -9.10 15.33
N LEU A 103 4.58 -9.79 16.26
CA LEU A 103 4.96 -9.84 17.67
C LEU A 103 5.25 -11.28 18.10
N VAL A 104 6.31 -11.48 18.85
CA VAL A 104 6.61 -12.80 19.44
C VAL A 104 5.65 -13.11 20.57
N ASP A 105 5.27 -12.12 21.38
CA ASP A 105 4.32 -12.25 22.46
C ASP A 105 3.17 -11.24 22.32
N MET A 106 1.96 -11.73 22.08
CA MET A 106 0.77 -10.87 21.99
C MET A 106 0.38 -10.21 23.31
N ALA A 107 0.87 -10.68 24.46
CA ALA A 107 0.68 -9.97 25.73
C ALA A 107 1.38 -8.60 25.76
N GLU A 108 2.38 -8.39 24.90
CA GLU A 108 3.11 -7.12 24.76
C GLU A 108 2.44 -6.12 23.78
N TRP A 109 1.30 -6.50 23.17
CA TRP A 109 0.61 -5.66 22.19
C TRP A 109 0.31 -4.25 22.71
N GLY A 110 -0.10 -4.12 23.97
CA GLY A 110 -0.35 -2.80 24.59
C GLY A 110 0.92 -1.95 24.73
N ALA A 111 2.03 -2.54 25.14
CA ALA A 111 3.32 -1.87 25.27
C ALA A 111 3.90 -1.44 23.90
N MET A 112 3.77 -2.29 22.90
CA MET A 112 4.11 -1.95 21.50
C MET A 112 3.29 -0.76 21.00
N ASN A 113 1.96 -0.75 21.26
CA ASN A 113 1.07 0.34 20.82
C ASN A 113 1.46 1.70 21.38
N GLN A 114 1.91 1.78 22.65
CA GLN A 114 2.34 3.04 23.25
C GLN A 114 3.43 3.72 22.41
N VAL A 115 4.41 2.95 21.95
CA VAL A 115 5.48 3.47 21.09
C VAL A 115 4.99 3.73 19.67
N TYR A 116 4.18 2.83 19.12
CA TYR A 116 3.65 2.97 17.76
C TYR A 116 2.86 4.28 17.60
N GLU A 117 2.06 4.66 18.58
CA GLU A 117 1.25 5.88 18.55
C GLU A 117 2.07 7.17 18.55
N GLU A 118 3.30 7.15 19.06
CA GLU A 118 4.20 8.31 19.01
C GLU A 118 4.64 8.63 17.57
N PHE A 119 4.75 7.63 16.70
CA PHE A 119 5.13 7.80 15.29
C PHE A 119 3.93 8.16 14.39
N PHE A 120 2.71 7.82 14.80
CA PHE A 120 1.48 8.07 14.07
C PHE A 120 0.43 8.77 14.94
N PRO A 121 0.70 10.02 15.39
CA PRO A 121 -0.21 10.71 16.32
C PRO A 121 -1.54 11.08 15.68
N GLU A 122 -1.57 11.44 14.40
CA GLU A 122 -2.76 11.93 13.69
C GLU A 122 -3.19 10.98 12.57
N ASN A 123 -2.40 10.85 11.52
CA ASN A 123 -2.72 10.05 10.34
C ASN A 123 -2.32 8.58 10.56
N LYS A 124 -3.16 7.85 11.29
CA LYS A 124 -2.90 6.45 11.63
C LYS A 124 -3.05 5.56 10.39
N PRO A 125 -1.99 4.85 9.94
CA PRO A 125 -2.10 3.92 8.82
C PRO A 125 -3.00 2.74 9.17
N ALA A 126 -3.59 2.12 8.14
CA ALA A 126 -4.22 0.82 8.33
C ALA A 126 -3.19 -0.17 8.90
N ARG A 127 -3.56 -0.93 9.94
CA ARG A 127 -2.62 -1.84 10.60
C ARG A 127 -3.20 -3.22 10.85
N THR A 128 -2.34 -4.23 10.74
CA THR A 128 -2.60 -5.58 11.26
C THR A 128 -1.47 -5.92 12.24
N ALA A 129 -1.81 -6.55 13.38
CA ALA A 129 -0.83 -7.10 14.31
C ALA A 129 -1.11 -8.58 14.51
N VAL A 130 -0.07 -9.41 14.42
CA VAL A 130 -0.15 -10.87 14.52
C VAL A 130 0.95 -11.42 15.41
N GLY A 131 0.63 -12.48 16.15
CA GLY A 131 1.59 -13.24 16.93
C GLY A 131 2.27 -14.30 16.06
N ILE A 132 3.61 -14.32 16.06
CA ILE A 132 4.43 -15.25 15.28
C ILE A 132 5.71 -15.63 16.02
N SER A 133 6.50 -16.53 15.44
CA SER A 133 7.91 -16.71 15.82
C SER A 133 8.79 -15.92 14.87
N LEU A 134 9.67 -15.07 15.37
CA LEU A 134 10.71 -14.36 14.62
C LEU A 134 12.03 -15.15 14.66
N GLY A 135 12.90 -14.88 13.69
CA GLY A 135 14.28 -15.35 13.72
C GLY A 135 15.11 -14.54 14.70
N GLY A 136 16.03 -15.19 15.42
CA GLY A 136 16.86 -14.52 16.43
C GLY A 136 16.09 -14.22 17.73
N ASP A 137 16.53 -13.18 18.42
CA ASP A 137 15.99 -12.76 19.73
C ASP A 137 15.07 -11.54 19.64
N ASP A 138 14.77 -11.07 18.43
CA ASP A 138 13.87 -9.93 18.20
C ASP A 138 12.44 -10.25 18.67
N ARG A 139 11.79 -9.28 19.31
CA ARG A 139 10.42 -9.40 19.84
C ARG A 139 9.38 -8.81 18.89
N VAL A 140 9.80 -7.94 17.99
CA VAL A 140 8.92 -7.27 17.03
C VAL A 140 9.60 -7.07 15.70
N GLU A 141 8.83 -7.26 14.63
CA GLU A 141 9.17 -6.84 13.28
C GLU A 141 8.02 -6.02 12.71
N ILE A 142 8.33 -4.98 11.95
CA ILE A 142 7.33 -4.11 11.32
C ILE A 142 7.69 -3.90 9.87
N GLU A 143 6.71 -4.12 8.98
CA GLU A 143 6.78 -3.71 7.58
C GLU A 143 5.75 -2.62 7.31
N CYS A 144 6.04 -1.70 6.38
CA CYS A 144 5.11 -0.65 6.01
C CYS A 144 5.07 -0.40 4.49
N ILE A 145 3.92 0.10 4.03
CA ILE A 145 3.70 0.62 2.68
C ILE A 145 3.41 2.10 2.82
N ALA A 146 4.09 2.92 2.02
CA ALA A 146 3.89 4.36 1.98
C ALA A 146 3.55 4.85 0.57
N ALA A 147 2.96 6.04 0.44
CA ALA A 147 2.92 6.73 -0.82
C ALA A 147 4.35 7.15 -1.20
N ALA A 148 4.73 6.94 -2.47
CA ALA A 148 6.07 7.23 -2.99
C ALA A 148 6.25 8.71 -3.32
#